data_5946757c7fdca5f9da608358402b262c
#
_entry.id   5946757c7fdca5f9da608358402b262c
#
_cell.length_a   1.000
_cell.length_b   1.000
_cell.length_c   1.000
_cell.angle_alpha   90.00
_cell.angle_beta   90.00
_cell.angle_gamma   90.00
#
_symmetry.space_group_name_H-M   'P 1'
#
loop_
_entity.id
_entity.type
_entity.pdbx_description
1 polymer ?
#
loop_
_entity_poly.entity_id
_entity_poly.type
_entity_poly.pdbx_seq_one_letter_code
_entity_poly.pdbx_strand_id
1 'polypeptide(L)'
;MPTQDKNSQNTVSLVIDGKIHSAWSRYQIDSDFLIPADAWSVTLGLPDGIFPPAIKRGVPVLVRVGNDVVMSGRVDVVQRRVSRQQVSLSLSGRDGAAVLVDCASPVFTSRQLSLEEVIAKVVRPLGITNIR
;
A
#
# COMPACT_ATOMS: atom_id res chain seq x y z
N MET A 1 10.75 -1.39 35.44
CA MET A 1 9.90 -0.81 34.39
C MET A 1 10.63 -0.97 33.06
N PRO A 2 10.08 -1.66 32.07
CA PRO A 2 10.74 -1.73 30.77
C PRO A 2 10.67 -0.34 30.13
N THR A 3 11.81 0.20 29.78
CA THR A 3 11.97 1.43 29.02
C THR A 3 11.33 1.19 27.66
N GLN A 4 10.17 1.76 27.41
CA GLN A 4 9.58 1.77 26.07
C GLN A 4 10.55 2.57 25.17
N ASP A 5 11.11 1.87 24.21
CA ASP A 5 11.95 2.47 23.18
C ASP A 5 11.12 3.53 22.45
N LYS A 6 11.41 4.81 22.71
CA LYS A 6 10.75 5.95 22.04
C LYS A 6 10.88 5.88 20.49
N ASN A 7 11.73 5.01 20.00
CA ASN A 7 11.98 4.81 18.58
C ASN A 7 10.96 3.88 17.91
N SER A 8 10.22 3.06 18.68
CA SER A 8 9.24 2.12 18.11
C SER A 8 7.96 2.81 17.61
N GLN A 9 7.62 3.97 18.16
CA GLN A 9 6.38 4.69 17.77
C GLN A 9 6.45 5.34 16.39
N ASN A 10 7.66 5.59 15.86
CA ASN A 10 7.87 6.23 14.56
C ASN A 10 8.41 5.26 13.50
N THR A 11 8.46 3.97 13.80
CA THR A 11 8.97 2.99 12.83
C THR A 11 7.93 2.73 11.76
N VAL A 12 8.30 2.97 10.50
CA VAL A 12 7.48 2.60 9.35
C VAL A 12 7.67 1.13 9.06
N SER A 13 6.59 0.40 8.93
CA SER A 13 6.62 -1.01 8.56
C SER A 13 5.57 -1.35 7.51
N LEU A 14 5.90 -2.31 6.66
CA LEU A 14 4.97 -2.92 5.72
C LEU A 14 4.64 -4.33 6.18
N VAL A 15 3.36 -4.65 6.24
CA VAL A 15 2.91 -6.03 6.46
C VAL A 15 2.50 -6.61 5.11
N ILE A 16 3.27 -7.60 4.65
CA ILE A 16 3.06 -8.28 3.37
C ILE A 16 3.01 -9.79 3.67
N ASP A 17 1.94 -10.45 3.27
CA ASP A 17 1.73 -11.90 3.52
C ASP A 17 1.93 -12.27 5.01
N GLY A 18 1.40 -11.44 5.93
CA GLY A 18 1.50 -11.63 7.37
C GLY A 18 2.89 -11.39 7.96
N LYS A 19 3.89 -11.03 7.15
CA LYS A 19 5.25 -10.71 7.60
C LYS A 19 5.46 -9.21 7.68
N ILE A 20 6.16 -8.79 8.74
CA ILE A 20 6.48 -7.38 8.97
C ILE A 20 7.87 -7.09 8.40
N HIS A 21 7.94 -6.07 7.56
CA HIS A 21 9.17 -5.54 6.97
C HIS A 21 9.36 -4.10 7.45
N SER A 22 10.45 -3.80 8.15
CA SER A 22 10.70 -2.47 8.74
C SER A 22 12.13 -1.95 8.53
N ALA A 23 13.02 -2.73 7.93
CA ALA A 23 14.42 -2.34 7.74
C ALA A 23 14.64 -1.43 6.52
N TRP A 24 13.82 -0.40 6.38
CA TRP A 24 13.87 0.55 5.26
C TRP A 24 14.96 1.60 5.49
N SER A 25 15.72 1.91 4.43
CA SER A 25 16.67 3.03 4.43
C SER A 25 16.00 4.37 4.09
N ARG A 26 14.88 4.32 3.39
CA ARG A 26 14.07 5.49 3.02
C ARG A 26 12.60 5.08 2.90
N TYR A 27 11.72 5.98 3.31
CA TYR A 27 10.28 5.84 3.09
C TYR A 27 9.64 7.19 2.78
N GLN A 28 8.51 7.14 2.12
CA GLN A 28 7.63 8.27 1.86
C GLN A 28 6.18 7.76 1.91
N ILE A 29 5.33 8.49 2.59
CA ILE A 29 3.90 8.22 2.67
C ILE A 29 3.22 9.55 2.39
N ASP A 30 2.45 9.58 1.30
CA ASP A 30 1.72 10.76 0.85
C ASP A 30 0.23 10.48 1.02
N SER A 31 -0.45 11.34 1.80
CA SER A 31 -1.89 11.31 1.96
C SER A 31 -2.42 12.72 1.77
N ASP A 32 -3.29 12.90 0.79
CA ASP A 32 -3.86 14.19 0.44
C ASP A 32 -5.36 14.01 0.16
N PHE A 33 -6.17 14.78 0.86
CA PHE A 33 -7.63 14.75 0.70
C PHE A 33 -8.12 15.05 -0.74
N LEU A 34 -7.33 15.78 -1.50
CA LEU A 34 -7.67 16.16 -2.88
C LEU A 34 -7.17 15.16 -3.93
N ILE A 35 -6.36 14.18 -3.52
CA ILE A 35 -5.84 13.13 -4.41
C ILE A 35 -6.65 11.85 -4.18
N PRO A 36 -7.26 11.27 -5.22
CA PRO A 36 -8.15 10.11 -5.07
C PRO A 36 -7.54 8.85 -4.50
N ALA A 37 -6.21 8.72 -4.53
CA ALA A 37 -5.52 7.55 -4.01
C ALA A 37 -4.21 7.97 -3.34
N ASP A 38 -4.09 7.65 -2.06
CA ASP A 38 -2.88 7.88 -1.28
C ASP A 38 -1.75 6.95 -1.76
N ALA A 39 -0.51 7.43 -1.66
CA ALA A 39 0.65 6.71 -2.17
C ALA A 39 1.71 6.48 -1.08
N TRP A 40 2.47 5.42 -1.26
CA TRP A 40 3.61 5.11 -0.41
C TRP A 40 4.79 4.58 -1.23
N SER A 41 5.98 4.83 -0.75
CA SER A 41 7.20 4.24 -1.29
C SER A 41 8.22 3.95 -0.20
N VAL A 42 8.98 2.88 -0.37
CA VAL A 42 10.06 2.49 0.53
C VAL A 42 11.25 1.98 -0.28
N THR A 43 12.45 2.16 0.27
CA THR A 43 13.69 1.62 -0.31
C THR A 43 14.47 0.90 0.78
N LEU A 44 14.98 -0.28 0.45
CA LEU A 44 15.78 -1.13 1.30
C LEU A 44 17.10 -1.47 0.60
N GLY A 45 18.22 -1.28 1.30
CA GLY A 45 19.48 -1.92 0.92
C GLY A 45 19.45 -3.40 1.28
N LEU A 46 19.91 -4.25 0.39
CA LEU A 46 20.00 -5.69 0.59
C LEU A 46 21.47 -6.12 0.61
N PRO A 47 22.13 -6.13 1.78
CA PRO A 47 23.55 -6.50 1.89
C PRO A 47 23.82 -7.92 1.35
N ASP A 48 22.89 -8.85 1.60
CA ASP A 48 23.00 -10.25 1.20
C ASP A 48 22.58 -10.50 -0.27
N GLY A 49 22.09 -9.47 -0.96
CA GLY A 49 21.62 -9.57 -2.35
C GLY A 49 20.37 -10.43 -2.54
N ILE A 50 19.74 -10.88 -1.47
CA ILE A 50 18.58 -11.78 -1.51
C ILE A 50 17.29 -10.98 -1.51
N PHE A 51 16.50 -11.09 -2.57
CA PHE A 51 15.19 -10.47 -2.66
C PHE A 51 14.11 -11.36 -2.02
N PRO A 52 13.32 -10.82 -1.07
CA PRO A 52 12.23 -11.60 -0.46
C PRO A 52 11.23 -12.08 -1.53
N PRO A 53 10.98 -13.40 -1.64
CA PRO A 53 10.13 -13.96 -2.70
C PRO A 53 8.65 -13.61 -2.55
N ALA A 54 8.21 -13.31 -1.34
CA ALA A 54 6.83 -12.91 -1.04
C ALA A 54 6.47 -11.51 -1.60
N ILE A 55 7.48 -10.68 -1.87
CA ILE A 55 7.28 -9.31 -2.35
C ILE A 55 7.10 -9.32 -3.86
N LYS A 56 5.87 -9.21 -4.31
CA LYS A 56 5.47 -9.20 -5.72
C LYS A 56 4.48 -8.08 -5.99
N ARG A 57 4.38 -7.68 -7.25
CA ARG A 57 3.36 -6.75 -7.71
C ARG A 57 1.96 -7.32 -7.45
N GLY A 58 1.03 -6.48 -7.02
CA GLY A 58 -0.37 -6.84 -6.76
C GLY A 58 -0.63 -7.44 -5.37
N VAL A 59 0.40 -7.74 -4.59
CA VAL A 59 0.23 -8.30 -3.24
C VAL A 59 -0.39 -7.24 -2.31
N PRO A 60 -1.38 -7.63 -1.47
CA PRO A 60 -1.92 -6.73 -0.45
C PRO A 60 -0.84 -6.29 0.54
N VAL A 61 -0.90 -5.04 0.94
CA VAL A 61 0.02 -4.44 1.90
C VAL A 61 -0.73 -3.58 2.91
N LEU A 62 -0.30 -3.67 4.17
CA LEU A 62 -0.67 -2.70 5.20
C LEU A 62 0.56 -1.86 5.52
N VAL A 63 0.43 -0.55 5.41
CA VAL A 63 1.46 0.41 5.82
C VAL A 63 1.16 0.82 7.24
N ARG A 64 2.14 0.69 8.12
CA ARG A 64 2.02 1.03 9.54
C ARG A 64 3.07 2.05 9.95
N VAL A 65 2.68 2.93 10.86
CA VAL A 65 3.59 3.81 11.59
C VAL A 65 3.46 3.47 13.07
N GLY A 66 4.51 2.93 13.64
CA GLY A 66 4.43 2.33 14.96
C GLY A 66 3.42 1.18 14.98
N ASN A 67 2.37 1.33 15.80
CA ASN A 67 1.28 0.35 15.92
C ASN A 67 0.08 0.66 15.06
N ASP A 68 0.00 1.84 14.45
CA ASP A 68 -1.17 2.29 13.72
C ASP A 68 -1.08 1.92 12.24
N VAL A 69 -2.15 1.37 11.70
CA VAL A 69 -2.31 1.16 10.26
C VAL A 69 -2.73 2.48 9.63
N VAL A 70 -1.83 3.08 8.86
CA VAL A 70 -2.08 4.38 8.21
C VAL A 70 -2.60 4.22 6.79
N MET A 71 -2.33 3.07 6.16
CA MET A 71 -2.78 2.82 4.79
C MET A 71 -2.95 1.32 4.54
N SER A 72 -3.96 0.96 3.76
CA SER A 72 -4.18 -0.40 3.27
C SER A 72 -4.30 -0.36 1.75
N GLY A 73 -3.49 -1.13 1.06
CA GLY A 73 -3.45 -1.08 -0.40
C GLY A 73 -2.75 -2.27 -1.02
N ARG A 74 -2.07 -2.01 -2.13
CA ARG A 74 -1.34 -3.03 -2.89
C ARG A 74 0.03 -2.51 -3.33
N VAL A 75 0.93 -3.44 -3.58
CA VAL A 75 2.22 -3.16 -4.21
C VAL A 75 1.99 -2.97 -5.71
N ASP A 76 2.23 -1.76 -6.22
CA ASP A 76 2.12 -1.44 -7.65
C ASP A 76 3.43 -1.72 -8.38
N VAL A 77 4.55 -1.32 -7.78
CA VAL A 77 5.87 -1.43 -8.41
C VAL A 77 6.85 -2.12 -7.47
N VAL A 78 7.58 -3.08 -8.02
CA VAL A 78 8.73 -3.72 -7.38
C VAL A 78 9.93 -3.46 -8.26
N GLN A 79 10.86 -2.64 -7.81
CA GLN A 79 12.07 -2.32 -8.53
C GLN A 79 13.28 -2.90 -7.81
N ARG A 80 14.00 -3.78 -8.49
CA ARG A 80 15.24 -4.38 -8.01
C ARG A 80 16.40 -3.74 -8.75
N ARG A 81 17.33 -3.19 -8.01
CA ARG A 81 18.52 -2.54 -8.57
C ARG A 81 19.76 -3.25 -8.07
N VAL A 82 20.58 -3.70 -9.01
CA VAL A 82 21.86 -4.37 -8.74
C VAL A 82 22.96 -3.54 -9.35
N SER A 83 23.92 -3.11 -8.55
CA SER A 83 25.15 -2.45 -8.99
C SER A 83 26.35 -3.16 -8.39
N ARG A 84 27.55 -2.80 -8.81
CA ARG A 84 28.79 -3.39 -8.25
C ARG A 84 28.96 -3.10 -6.75
N GLN A 85 28.35 -2.04 -6.26
CA GLN A 85 28.55 -1.56 -4.88
C GLN A 85 27.33 -1.80 -3.99
N GLN A 86 26.14 -2.01 -4.58
CA GLN A 86 24.91 -2.08 -3.80
C GLN A 86 23.82 -2.85 -4.53
N VAL A 87 23.12 -3.67 -3.76
CA VAL A 87 21.84 -4.26 -4.16
C VAL A 87 20.74 -3.57 -3.37
N SER A 88 19.70 -3.11 -4.04
CA SER A 88 18.59 -2.43 -3.39
C SER A 88 17.24 -2.88 -3.96
N LEU A 89 16.23 -2.80 -3.10
CA LEU A 89 14.83 -3.05 -3.40
C LEU A 89 14.04 -1.77 -3.14
N SER A 90 13.35 -1.29 -4.15
CA SER A 90 12.39 -0.20 -4.00
C SER A 90 10.99 -0.73 -4.27
N LEU A 91 10.08 -0.40 -3.39
CA LEU A 91 8.67 -0.74 -3.49
C LEU A 91 7.86 0.54 -3.49
N SER A 92 6.83 0.57 -4.29
CA SER A 92 5.81 1.61 -4.20
C SER A 92 4.43 1.05 -4.47
N GLY A 93 3.43 1.73 -3.96
CA GLY A 93 2.05 1.35 -4.15
C GLY A 93 1.11 2.46 -3.70
N ARG A 94 -0.17 2.19 -3.86
CA ARG A 94 -1.24 3.08 -3.49
C ARG A 94 -2.23 2.36 -2.60
N ASP A 95 -3.14 3.11 -2.02
CA ASP A 95 -4.22 2.57 -1.22
C ASP A 95 -5.27 1.81 -2.05
N GLY A 96 -6.31 1.31 -1.39
CA GLY A 96 -7.39 0.55 -2.03
C GLY A 96 -8.22 1.37 -3.03
N ALA A 97 -8.21 2.70 -2.95
CA ALA A 97 -8.95 3.56 -3.86
C ALA A 97 -8.29 3.67 -5.25
N ALA A 98 -7.02 3.26 -5.38
CA ALA A 98 -6.29 3.30 -6.65
C ALA A 98 -7.01 2.55 -7.77
N VAL A 99 -7.72 1.48 -7.46
CA VAL A 99 -8.48 0.72 -8.45
C VAL A 99 -9.60 1.56 -9.09
N LEU A 100 -10.16 2.52 -8.37
CA LEU A 100 -11.18 3.44 -8.89
C LEU A 100 -10.59 4.47 -9.87
N VAL A 101 -9.31 4.79 -9.69
CA VAL A 101 -8.58 5.69 -10.59
C VAL A 101 -8.19 4.99 -11.88
N ASP A 102 -7.74 3.73 -11.76
CA ASP A 102 -7.17 2.96 -12.87
C ASP A 102 -8.22 2.26 -13.73
N CYS A 103 -9.42 2.01 -13.20
CA CYS A 103 -10.47 1.24 -13.87
C CYS A 103 -11.62 2.14 -14.35
N ALA A 104 -12.11 1.87 -15.56
CA ALA A 104 -13.32 2.48 -16.04
C ALA A 104 -14.56 1.89 -15.34
N SER A 105 -15.53 2.74 -15.02
CA SER A 105 -16.82 2.29 -14.55
C SER A 105 -17.56 1.49 -15.63
N PRO A 106 -18.28 0.42 -15.27
CA PRO A 106 -19.16 -0.26 -16.21
C PRO A 106 -20.25 0.72 -16.69
N VAL A 107 -20.60 0.62 -17.97
CA VAL A 107 -21.74 1.35 -18.51
C VAL A 107 -23.02 0.71 -18.02
N PHE A 108 -23.83 1.44 -17.28
CA PHE A 108 -25.14 0.97 -16.86
C PHE A 108 -26.16 2.10 -16.85
N THR A 109 -27.40 1.77 -17.07
CA THR A 109 -28.53 2.70 -16.92
C THR A 109 -29.30 2.28 -15.67
N SER A 110 -29.56 3.22 -14.80
CA SER A 110 -30.35 2.97 -13.61
C SER A 110 -31.45 4.02 -13.45
N ARG A 111 -32.59 3.57 -12.96
CA ARG A 111 -33.71 4.44 -12.60
C ARG A 111 -34.09 4.13 -11.15
N GLN A 112 -34.43 5.16 -10.39
CA GLN A 112 -34.92 5.04 -9.02
C GLN A 112 -33.93 4.36 -8.04
N LEU A 113 -32.62 4.54 -8.24
CA LEU A 113 -31.60 4.11 -7.29
C LEU A 113 -31.19 5.27 -6.37
N SER A 114 -30.92 4.94 -5.13
CA SER A 114 -30.23 5.85 -4.20
C SER A 114 -28.78 6.05 -4.61
N LEU A 115 -28.15 7.12 -4.13
CA LEU A 115 -26.72 7.36 -4.36
C LEU A 115 -25.85 6.20 -3.85
N GLU A 116 -26.18 5.64 -2.69
CA GLU A 116 -25.48 4.50 -2.11
C GLU A 116 -25.53 3.27 -3.02
N GLU A 117 -26.70 2.97 -3.60
CA GLU A 117 -26.86 1.85 -4.52
C GLU A 117 -26.08 2.05 -5.82
N VAL A 118 -26.00 3.28 -6.33
CA VAL A 118 -25.17 3.62 -7.50
C VAL A 118 -23.69 3.41 -7.19
N ILE A 119 -23.22 3.95 -6.06
CA ILE A 119 -21.84 3.75 -5.61
C ILE A 119 -21.54 2.26 -5.47
N ALA A 120 -22.41 1.51 -4.79
CA ALA A 120 -22.22 0.08 -4.60
C ALA A 120 -22.12 -0.71 -5.91
N LYS A 121 -22.91 -0.34 -6.92
CA LYS A 121 -22.83 -0.96 -8.26
C LYS A 121 -21.50 -0.69 -8.97
N VAL A 122 -20.90 0.47 -8.74
CA VAL A 122 -19.62 0.83 -9.35
C VAL A 122 -18.45 0.16 -8.64
N VAL A 123 -18.43 0.15 -7.30
CA VAL A 123 -17.22 -0.20 -6.54
C VAL A 123 -17.15 -1.68 -6.15
N ARG A 124 -18.28 -2.36 -5.93
CA ARG A 124 -18.28 -3.79 -5.55
C ARG A 124 -17.63 -4.72 -6.57
N PRO A 125 -17.86 -4.56 -7.89
CA PRO A 125 -17.16 -5.36 -8.90
C PRO A 125 -15.64 -5.21 -8.88
N LEU A 126 -15.13 -4.09 -8.33
CA LEU A 126 -13.70 -3.80 -8.18
C LEU A 126 -13.11 -4.35 -6.86
N GLY A 127 -13.92 -5.05 -6.07
CA GLY A 127 -13.49 -5.68 -4.82
C GLY A 127 -13.58 -4.77 -3.60
N ILE A 128 -14.18 -3.58 -3.71
CA ILE A 128 -14.43 -2.68 -2.58
C ILE A 128 -15.79 -3.04 -1.98
N THR A 129 -15.77 -3.73 -0.84
CA THR A 129 -16.99 -4.25 -0.20
C THR A 129 -17.43 -3.45 1.02
N ASN A 130 -16.49 -2.76 1.67
CA ASN A 130 -16.76 -1.95 2.87
C ASN A 130 -17.08 -0.51 2.46
N ILE A 131 -18.34 -0.25 2.21
CA ILE A 131 -18.89 1.08 1.87
C ILE A 131 -19.62 1.57 3.12
N ARG A 132 -19.22 2.71 3.66
CA ARG A 132 -19.84 3.39 4.81
C ARG A 132 -20.24 4.80 4.43
#